data_5853c7b7a97a6b4b71c781eb50deaa74
#
_entry.id   5853c7b7a97a6b4b71c781eb50deaa74
#
_cell.length_a   1.000
_cell.length_b   1.000
_cell.length_c   1.000
_cell.angle_alpha   90.00
_cell.angle_beta   90.00
_cell.angle_gamma   90.00
#
_symmetry.space_group_name_H-M   'P 1'
#
loop_
_entity.id
_entity.type
_entity.pdbx_description
1 polymer ?
#
loop_
_entity_poly.entity_id
_entity_poly.type
_entity_poly.pdbx_seq_one_letter_code
_entity_poly.pdbx_strand_id
1 'polypeptide(L)'
;PFGFGLSYTTFAVSNLRTAQDEYQSHDVITVSVDVTNTGDRAGKEVVQLYILPQTKTDSVQRPVQELRDFEKVELAPHETKTVTFTLHANSAFAYYCTQKKRWVVETGKYLLAAGNSSDHLTTEKMLTIHGEKALPAEITLNTTIGDVLRIPHADKELEKYAGAFGISSGSSDENAMGESTADMMEAMMKYMPIRGLLSFGGGEVSIAECKALVEKLNVLLENANLNNRSE
;
A
#
# COMPACT_ATOMS: atom_id res chain seq x y z
N PRO A 1 -20.74 6.55 16.04
CA PRO A 1 -19.56 6.79 15.18
C PRO A 1 -18.95 8.15 15.48
N PHE A 2 -17.64 8.30 15.21
CA PHE A 2 -16.95 9.56 15.44
C PHE A 2 -17.46 10.66 14.52
N GLY A 3 -17.77 11.84 15.10
CA GLY A 3 -18.28 13.01 14.38
C GLY A 3 -19.79 13.00 14.13
N PHE A 4 -20.50 11.92 14.45
CA PHE A 4 -21.95 11.90 14.30
C PHE A 4 -22.61 12.98 15.18
N GLY A 5 -23.53 13.72 14.58
CA GLY A 5 -24.31 14.75 15.25
C GLY A 5 -25.65 14.98 14.55
N LEU A 6 -26.53 15.69 15.24
CA LEU A 6 -27.82 16.10 14.69
C LEU A 6 -27.80 17.59 14.36
N SER A 7 -28.47 17.98 13.30
CA SER A 7 -28.62 19.36 12.87
C SER A 7 -30.06 19.72 12.63
N TYR A 8 -30.40 21.01 12.67
CA TYR A 8 -31.72 21.53 12.29
C TYR A 8 -31.86 21.77 10.78
N THR A 9 -30.83 21.43 10.00
CA THR A 9 -30.80 21.45 8.54
C THR A 9 -30.05 20.23 8.04
N THR A 10 -30.02 20.02 6.75
CA THR A 10 -29.35 18.89 6.09
C THR A 10 -28.20 19.36 5.21
N PHE A 11 -27.16 18.55 5.12
CA PHE A 11 -25.98 18.85 4.31
C PHE A 11 -25.63 17.71 3.39
N ALA A 12 -25.09 18.04 2.22
CA ALA A 12 -24.48 17.11 1.29
C ALA A 12 -22.99 17.41 1.14
N VAL A 13 -22.15 16.38 1.28
CA VAL A 13 -20.72 16.43 1.02
C VAL A 13 -20.45 15.68 -0.27
N SER A 14 -19.82 16.32 -1.25
CA SER A 14 -19.68 15.79 -2.61
C SER A 14 -18.44 16.30 -3.33
N ASN A 15 -18.17 15.76 -4.53
CA ASN A 15 -17.17 16.27 -5.47
C ASN A 15 -15.76 16.38 -4.87
N LEU A 16 -15.31 15.31 -4.18
CA LEU A 16 -13.93 15.21 -3.71
C LEU A 16 -12.99 15.12 -4.91
N ARG A 17 -12.04 16.03 -4.98
CA ARG A 17 -11.12 16.17 -6.11
C ARG A 17 -9.72 16.58 -5.69
N THR A 18 -8.75 16.14 -6.49
CA THR A 18 -7.32 16.50 -6.41
C THR A 18 -6.85 16.87 -7.81
N ALA A 19 -5.71 17.56 -7.94
CA ALA A 19 -5.17 17.96 -9.24
C ALA A 19 -4.66 16.76 -10.06
N GLN A 20 -4.21 15.70 -9.39
CA GLN A 20 -3.63 14.50 -10.01
C GLN A 20 -4.16 13.26 -9.28
N ASP A 21 -3.92 12.08 -9.85
CA ASP A 21 -4.24 10.78 -9.26
C ASP A 21 -3.01 10.08 -8.68
N GLU A 22 -1.81 10.57 -9.00
CA GLU A 22 -0.53 10.03 -8.55
C GLU A 22 0.36 11.11 -7.94
N TYR A 23 0.99 10.82 -6.80
CA TYR A 23 1.85 11.73 -6.05
C TYR A 23 3.06 10.99 -5.48
N GLN A 24 4.16 11.75 -5.27
CA GLN A 24 5.33 11.27 -4.55
C GLN A 24 5.15 11.41 -3.03
N SER A 25 5.91 10.65 -2.26
CA SER A 25 5.86 10.68 -0.79
C SER A 25 6.26 12.03 -0.17
N HIS A 26 6.85 12.93 -0.93
CA HIS A 26 7.25 14.28 -0.49
C HIS A 26 6.33 15.40 -1.01
N ASP A 27 5.33 15.07 -1.81
CA ASP A 27 4.43 16.07 -2.40
C ASP A 27 3.46 16.67 -1.38
N VAL A 28 2.98 17.85 -1.72
CA VAL A 28 1.87 18.52 -1.05
C VAL A 28 0.62 18.36 -1.91
N ILE A 29 -0.42 17.78 -1.35
CA ILE A 29 -1.66 17.44 -2.05
C ILE A 29 -2.76 18.37 -1.60
N THR A 30 -3.33 19.12 -2.53
CA THR A 30 -4.53 19.92 -2.30
C THR A 30 -5.76 19.07 -2.60
N VAL A 31 -6.63 18.89 -1.60
CA VAL A 31 -7.88 18.16 -1.70
C VAL A 31 -9.03 19.13 -1.56
N SER A 32 -9.94 19.17 -2.52
CA SER A 32 -11.13 20.04 -2.49
C SER A 32 -12.39 19.20 -2.40
N VAL A 33 -13.35 19.66 -1.60
CA VAL A 33 -14.64 18.99 -1.36
C VAL A 33 -15.73 20.06 -1.35
N ASP A 34 -16.85 19.81 -2.02
CA ASP A 34 -17.97 20.73 -2.01
C ASP A 34 -18.99 20.32 -0.92
N VAL A 35 -19.43 21.30 -0.16
CA VAL A 35 -20.42 21.14 0.93
C VAL A 35 -21.60 22.03 0.63
N THR A 36 -22.78 21.42 0.56
CA THR A 36 -24.04 22.11 0.27
C THR A 36 -25.00 21.98 1.45
N ASN A 37 -25.55 23.08 1.92
CA ASN A 37 -26.71 23.04 2.79
C ASN A 37 -27.95 22.76 1.95
N THR A 38 -28.55 21.61 2.13
CA THR A 38 -29.71 21.15 1.33
C THR A 38 -31.06 21.49 1.96
N GLY A 39 -31.05 22.11 3.16
CA GLY A 39 -32.26 22.51 3.86
C GLY A 39 -32.52 24.02 3.85
N ASP A 40 -33.60 24.42 4.48
CA ASP A 40 -34.15 25.78 4.45
C ASP A 40 -33.65 26.68 5.62
N ARG A 41 -32.71 26.19 6.43
CA ARG A 41 -32.14 26.92 7.56
C ARG A 41 -30.62 27.02 7.44
N ALA A 42 -30.07 28.16 7.85
CA ALA A 42 -28.63 28.28 7.99
C ALA A 42 -28.11 27.32 9.08
N GLY A 43 -26.93 26.75 8.86
CA GLY A 43 -26.32 25.82 9.79
C GLY A 43 -24.82 25.68 9.60
N LYS A 44 -24.21 24.90 10.48
CA LYS A 44 -22.77 24.59 10.43
C LYS A 44 -22.61 23.09 10.31
N GLU A 45 -21.70 22.68 9.44
CA GLU A 45 -21.32 21.27 9.28
C GLU A 45 -19.80 21.11 9.45
N VAL A 46 -19.39 19.94 9.94
CA VAL A 46 -17.98 19.54 10.01
C VAL A 46 -17.69 18.51 8.93
N VAL A 47 -16.90 18.93 7.95
CA VAL A 47 -16.41 18.01 6.91
C VAL A 47 -15.16 17.33 7.41
N GLN A 48 -15.13 16.00 7.36
CA GLN A 48 -14.02 15.16 7.78
C GLN A 48 -13.39 14.52 6.55
N LEU A 49 -12.05 14.53 6.49
CA LEU A 49 -11.27 13.88 5.43
C LEU A 49 -10.53 12.68 6.00
N TYR A 50 -10.78 11.52 5.42
CA TYR A 50 -10.19 10.24 5.80
C TYR A 50 -9.29 9.68 4.71
N ILE A 51 -8.28 8.92 5.13
CA ILE A 51 -7.44 8.10 4.26
C ILE A 51 -7.65 6.63 4.63
N LEU A 52 -7.92 5.81 3.60
CA LEU A 52 -8.12 4.37 3.71
C LEU A 52 -7.04 3.67 2.85
N PRO A 53 -6.04 3.04 3.48
CA PRO A 53 -5.06 2.24 2.75
C PRO A 53 -5.74 1.08 2.03
N GLN A 54 -5.50 0.92 0.72
CA GLN A 54 -6.10 -0.15 -0.10
C GLN A 54 -5.13 -1.30 -0.35
N THR A 55 -3.83 -1.02 -0.27
CA THR A 55 -2.81 -2.04 -0.40
C THR A 55 -2.61 -2.70 0.96
N LYS A 56 -2.94 -3.97 1.06
CA LYS A 56 -2.64 -4.78 2.23
C LYS A 56 -1.18 -5.19 2.15
N THR A 57 -0.38 -4.75 3.11
CA THR A 57 0.96 -5.27 3.33
C THR A 57 0.89 -6.23 4.51
N ASP A 58 1.38 -7.45 4.34
CA ASP A 58 1.36 -8.48 5.40
C ASP A 58 2.28 -8.11 6.57
N SER A 59 3.14 -7.11 6.38
CA SER A 59 4.16 -6.70 7.35
C SER A 59 3.64 -5.77 8.46
N VAL A 60 2.55 -5.02 8.23
CA VAL A 60 2.04 -4.04 9.20
C VAL A 60 0.51 -3.99 9.18
N GLN A 61 -0.09 -4.18 10.35
CA GLN A 61 -1.52 -3.98 10.52
C GLN A 61 -1.81 -2.48 10.66
N ARG A 62 -2.48 -1.90 9.65
CA ARG A 62 -2.91 -0.50 9.65
C ARG A 62 -4.40 -0.37 9.98
N PRO A 63 -4.83 0.76 10.55
CA PRO A 63 -6.24 1.08 10.67
C PRO A 63 -6.95 1.03 9.30
N VAL A 64 -8.21 0.61 9.30
CA VAL A 64 -9.03 0.57 8.07
C VAL A 64 -9.19 1.95 7.48
N GLN A 65 -9.34 2.97 8.34
CA GLN A 65 -9.45 4.37 7.97
C GLN A 65 -8.85 5.27 9.05
N GLU A 66 -8.27 6.38 8.64
CA GLU A 66 -7.64 7.35 9.54
C GLU A 66 -8.13 8.76 9.21
N LEU A 67 -8.66 9.48 10.21
CA LEU A 67 -8.99 10.90 10.07
C LEU A 67 -7.69 11.69 9.89
N ARG A 68 -7.60 12.49 8.81
CA ARG A 68 -6.41 13.27 8.50
C ARG A 68 -6.61 14.76 8.65
N ASP A 69 -7.82 15.23 8.37
CA ASP A 69 -8.14 16.64 8.51
C ASP A 69 -9.66 16.84 8.67
N PHE A 70 -10.07 17.99 9.14
CA PHE A 70 -11.47 18.39 9.22
C PHE A 70 -11.60 19.91 9.16
N GLU A 71 -12.72 20.38 8.65
CA GLU A 71 -13.06 21.80 8.58
C GLU A 71 -14.52 22.02 8.95
N LYS A 72 -14.80 23.05 9.74
CA LYS A 72 -16.15 23.44 10.10
C LYS A 72 -16.59 24.64 9.28
N VAL A 73 -17.64 24.45 8.48
CA VAL A 73 -18.17 25.48 7.59
C VAL A 73 -19.56 25.92 8.01
N GLU A 74 -19.84 27.20 7.86
CA GLU A 74 -21.18 27.79 8.01
C GLU A 74 -21.77 28.07 6.65
N LEU A 75 -23.01 27.64 6.43
CA LEU A 75 -23.72 27.73 5.16
C LEU A 75 -25.13 28.30 5.36
N ALA A 76 -25.48 29.30 4.55
CA ALA A 76 -26.86 29.75 4.40
C ALA A 76 -27.73 28.63 3.75
N PRO A 77 -29.04 28.74 3.78
CA PRO A 77 -29.92 27.80 3.05
C PRO A 77 -29.53 27.71 1.56
N HIS A 78 -29.41 26.49 1.07
CA HIS A 78 -29.04 26.17 -0.33
C HIS A 78 -27.66 26.68 -0.80
N GLU A 79 -26.83 27.17 0.12
CA GLU A 79 -25.47 27.60 -0.19
C GLU A 79 -24.56 26.39 -0.36
N THR A 80 -23.64 26.49 -1.34
CA THR A 80 -22.53 25.55 -1.54
C THR A 80 -21.20 26.27 -1.32
N LYS A 81 -20.31 25.69 -0.53
CA LYS A 81 -18.93 26.14 -0.36
C LYS A 81 -17.96 25.00 -0.67
N THR A 82 -16.83 25.36 -1.26
CA THR A 82 -15.70 24.42 -1.42
C THR A 82 -14.79 24.56 -0.20
N VAL A 83 -14.57 23.42 0.46
CA VAL A 83 -13.57 23.26 1.52
C VAL A 83 -12.29 22.72 0.88
N THR A 84 -11.16 23.23 1.32
CA THR A 84 -9.85 22.82 0.79
C THR A 84 -8.94 22.39 1.93
N PHE A 85 -8.42 21.15 1.83
CA PHE A 85 -7.44 20.58 2.74
C PHE A 85 -6.07 20.54 2.09
N THR A 86 -5.02 20.70 2.90
CA THR A 86 -3.63 20.59 2.45
C THR A 86 -2.98 19.42 3.17
N LEU A 87 -2.67 18.35 2.43
CA LEU A 87 -2.03 17.16 2.95
C LEU A 87 -0.55 17.14 2.53
N HIS A 88 0.34 17.00 3.50
CA HIS A 88 1.73 16.65 3.24
C HIS A 88 1.84 15.14 3.15
N ALA A 89 2.20 14.60 1.98
CA ALA A 89 2.16 13.16 1.74
C ALA A 89 3.05 12.36 2.72
N ASN A 90 4.21 12.91 3.11
CA ASN A 90 5.14 12.31 4.06
C ASN A 90 4.59 12.14 5.49
N SER A 91 3.50 12.82 5.84
CA SER A 91 2.82 12.68 7.14
C SER A 91 1.44 12.06 6.99
N ALA A 92 0.69 12.46 5.93
CA ALA A 92 -0.69 12.04 5.75
C ALA A 92 -0.83 10.55 5.45
N PHE A 93 0.12 9.95 4.71
CA PHE A 93 0.11 8.54 4.31
C PHE A 93 1.09 7.68 5.10
N ALA A 94 1.85 8.29 6.02
CA ALA A 94 2.86 7.58 6.79
C ALA A 94 2.26 6.73 7.91
N TYR A 95 2.96 5.66 8.23
CA TYR A 95 2.80 4.89 9.47
C TYR A 95 4.15 4.70 10.14
N TYR A 96 4.15 4.44 11.45
CA TYR A 96 5.39 4.16 12.16
C TYR A 96 5.79 2.68 11.97
N CYS A 97 6.89 2.46 11.27
CA CYS A 97 7.46 1.14 11.07
C CYS A 97 8.36 0.77 12.27
N THR A 98 7.93 -0.18 13.09
CA THR A 98 8.65 -0.59 14.30
C THR A 98 9.99 -1.24 14.00
N GLN A 99 10.14 -1.91 12.85
CA GLN A 99 11.38 -2.53 12.41
C GLN A 99 12.40 -1.50 11.95
N LYS A 100 11.94 -0.53 11.13
CA LYS A 100 12.78 0.58 10.64
C LYS A 100 12.96 1.69 11.69
N LYS A 101 12.18 1.66 12.78
CA LYS A 101 12.14 2.66 13.85
C LYS A 101 11.97 4.10 13.35
N ARG A 102 11.14 4.27 12.31
CA ARG A 102 10.82 5.57 11.70
C ARG A 102 9.46 5.56 11.01
N TRP A 103 8.97 6.75 10.66
CA TRP A 103 7.79 6.92 9.82
C TRP A 103 8.12 6.57 8.37
N VAL A 104 7.21 5.85 7.73
CA VAL A 104 7.37 5.35 6.35
C VAL A 104 6.10 5.61 5.57
N VAL A 105 6.24 6.10 4.36
CA VAL A 105 5.18 6.13 3.35
C VAL A 105 5.45 5.01 2.37
N GLU A 106 4.56 4.04 2.27
CA GLU A 106 4.69 2.93 1.31
C GLU A 106 4.05 3.29 -0.02
N THR A 107 4.67 2.79 -1.10
CA THR A 107 4.07 2.82 -2.43
C THR A 107 2.79 2.00 -2.43
N GLY A 108 1.67 2.61 -2.82
CA GLY A 108 0.40 1.90 -2.86
C GLY A 108 -0.78 2.78 -3.24
N LYS A 109 -1.95 2.14 -3.27
CA LYS A 109 -3.23 2.81 -3.51
C LYS A 109 -3.86 3.20 -2.18
N TYR A 110 -4.37 4.41 -2.13
CA TYR A 110 -5.04 5.00 -0.98
C TYR A 110 -6.35 5.62 -1.43
N LEU A 111 -7.43 5.33 -0.73
CA LEU A 111 -8.70 5.97 -0.96
C LEU A 111 -8.80 7.20 -0.05
N LEU A 112 -8.96 8.39 -0.62
CA LEU A 112 -9.43 9.56 0.09
C LEU A 112 -10.95 9.48 0.18
N ALA A 113 -11.53 9.73 1.33
CA ALA A 113 -12.97 9.78 1.51
C ALA A 113 -13.36 10.94 2.42
N ALA A 114 -14.44 11.63 2.08
CA ALA A 114 -14.95 12.73 2.88
C ALA A 114 -16.43 12.56 3.21
N GLY A 115 -16.81 13.06 4.37
CA GLY A 115 -18.16 13.01 4.88
C GLY A 115 -18.30 13.80 6.18
N ASN A 116 -19.40 13.59 6.89
CA ASN A 116 -19.69 14.28 8.14
C ASN A 116 -19.50 13.41 9.39
N SER A 117 -19.23 12.12 9.21
CA SER A 117 -18.88 11.21 10.30
C SER A 117 -18.07 10.02 9.77
N SER A 118 -17.46 9.27 10.67
CA SER A 118 -16.59 8.13 10.32
C SER A 118 -17.30 6.96 9.62
N ASP A 119 -18.62 6.88 9.71
CA ASP A 119 -19.45 5.87 9.05
C ASP A 119 -20.32 6.43 7.92
N HIS A 120 -20.26 7.75 7.68
CA HIS A 120 -21.02 8.41 6.61
C HIS A 120 -20.08 9.23 5.73
N LEU A 121 -19.28 8.50 4.93
CA LEU A 121 -18.38 9.03 3.91
C LEU A 121 -19.12 8.96 2.57
N THR A 122 -19.38 10.11 1.97
CA THR A 122 -20.31 10.23 0.82
C THR A 122 -19.61 10.50 -0.50
N THR A 123 -18.34 10.87 -0.47
CA THR A 123 -17.54 11.11 -1.68
C THR A 123 -16.13 10.60 -1.48
N GLU A 124 -15.57 10.03 -2.54
CA GLU A 124 -14.27 9.36 -2.48
C GLU A 124 -13.45 9.58 -3.75
N LYS A 125 -12.13 9.42 -3.63
CA LYS A 125 -11.18 9.47 -4.74
C LYS A 125 -9.98 8.56 -4.46
N MET A 126 -9.65 7.71 -5.43
CA MET A 126 -8.46 6.87 -5.37
C MET A 126 -7.22 7.66 -5.77
N LEU A 127 -6.14 7.52 -4.98
CA LEU A 127 -4.81 8.02 -5.28
C LEU A 127 -3.79 6.89 -5.26
N THR A 128 -2.74 7.06 -6.06
CA THR A 128 -1.50 6.27 -5.97
C THR A 128 -0.42 7.14 -5.34
N ILE A 129 0.18 6.66 -4.26
CA ILE A 129 1.32 7.33 -3.62
C ILE A 129 2.58 6.51 -3.92
N HIS A 130 3.60 7.16 -4.46
CA HIS A 130 4.92 6.58 -4.71
C HIS A 130 5.84 6.91 -3.52
N GLY A 131 6.12 5.91 -2.71
CA GLY A 131 6.99 5.97 -1.55
C GLY A 131 7.99 4.82 -1.56
N GLU A 132 8.30 4.31 -0.40
CA GLU A 132 9.17 3.15 -0.27
C GLU A 132 8.46 1.88 -0.73
N LYS A 133 9.21 0.94 -1.29
CA LYS A 133 8.69 -0.41 -1.54
C LYS A 133 8.50 -1.12 -0.20
N ALA A 134 7.35 -1.76 -0.05
CA ALA A 134 7.11 -2.65 1.09
C ALA A 134 8.10 -3.82 1.02
N LEU A 135 8.94 -3.94 2.04
CA LEU A 135 9.85 -5.08 2.21
C LEU A 135 9.30 -5.96 3.34
N PRO A 136 9.52 -7.29 3.28
CA PRO A 136 9.16 -8.17 4.37
C PRO A 136 9.90 -7.75 5.65
N ALA A 137 9.31 -8.05 6.80
CA ALA A 137 9.88 -7.73 8.10
C ALA A 137 11.13 -8.54 8.41
N GLU A 138 11.05 -9.83 8.10
CA GLU A 138 12.04 -10.86 8.30
C GLU A 138 11.84 -11.92 7.22
N ILE A 139 12.93 -12.49 6.76
CA ILE A 139 12.88 -13.64 5.88
C ILE A 139 12.92 -14.92 6.71
N THR A 140 11.95 -15.77 6.48
CA THR A 140 11.84 -17.09 7.08
C THR A 140 11.71 -18.16 6.00
N LEU A 141 11.74 -19.43 6.38
CA LEU A 141 11.46 -20.55 5.45
C LEU A 141 10.04 -20.49 4.85
N ASN A 142 9.12 -19.74 5.47
CA ASN A 142 7.75 -19.57 4.99
C ASN A 142 7.57 -18.31 4.11
N THR A 143 8.58 -17.44 4.03
CA THR A 143 8.54 -16.26 3.15
C THR A 143 8.45 -16.71 1.70
N THR A 144 7.58 -16.08 0.93
CA THR A 144 7.37 -16.45 -0.48
C THR A 144 8.52 -15.95 -1.36
N ILE A 145 8.78 -16.64 -2.46
CA ILE A 145 9.78 -16.22 -3.45
C ILE A 145 9.42 -14.82 -3.99
N GLY A 146 8.13 -14.54 -4.20
CA GLY A 146 7.68 -13.21 -4.62
C GLY A 146 8.02 -12.10 -3.64
N ASP A 147 7.97 -12.36 -2.33
CA ASP A 147 8.40 -11.39 -1.31
C ASP A 147 9.92 -11.23 -1.28
N VAL A 148 10.65 -12.32 -1.46
CA VAL A 148 12.11 -12.29 -1.56
C VAL A 148 12.59 -11.46 -2.74
N LEU A 149 11.95 -11.57 -3.90
CA LEU A 149 12.28 -10.80 -5.11
C LEU A 149 12.06 -9.29 -4.98
N ARG A 150 11.38 -8.83 -3.93
CA ARG A 150 11.27 -7.40 -3.61
C ARG A 150 12.54 -6.83 -2.99
N ILE A 151 13.43 -7.70 -2.48
CA ILE A 151 14.69 -7.29 -1.85
C ILE A 151 15.71 -7.04 -2.96
N PRO A 152 16.40 -5.87 -2.98
CA PRO A 152 17.45 -5.61 -3.94
C PRO A 152 18.52 -6.71 -3.95
N HIS A 153 18.90 -7.19 -5.13
CA HIS A 153 19.92 -8.23 -5.35
C HIS A 153 19.58 -9.63 -4.85
N ALA A 154 18.36 -9.89 -4.37
CA ALA A 154 17.96 -11.23 -3.94
C ALA A 154 17.81 -12.20 -5.11
N ASP A 155 17.53 -11.70 -6.32
CA ASP A 155 17.50 -12.43 -7.57
C ASP A 155 18.78 -13.27 -7.78
N LYS A 156 19.96 -12.68 -7.53
CA LYS A 156 21.28 -13.35 -7.66
C LYS A 156 21.45 -14.53 -6.71
N GLU A 157 20.89 -14.44 -5.50
CA GLU A 157 20.94 -15.56 -4.55
C GLU A 157 19.97 -16.66 -4.93
N LEU A 158 18.83 -16.31 -5.56
CA LEU A 158 17.83 -17.27 -6.05
C LEU A 158 18.25 -17.96 -7.34
N GLU A 159 19.06 -17.33 -8.21
CA GLU A 159 19.57 -17.94 -9.47
C GLU A 159 20.28 -19.27 -9.24
N LYS A 160 20.95 -19.42 -8.09
CA LYS A 160 21.64 -20.67 -7.71
C LYS A 160 20.70 -21.86 -7.57
N TYR A 161 19.41 -21.58 -7.35
CA TYR A 161 18.35 -22.57 -7.18
C TYR A 161 17.45 -22.67 -8.41
N ALA A 162 17.74 -21.94 -9.50
CA ALA A 162 16.93 -21.93 -10.73
C ALA A 162 16.80 -23.34 -11.34
N GLY A 163 17.85 -24.16 -11.24
CA GLY A 163 17.81 -25.55 -11.67
C GLY A 163 16.77 -26.41 -10.93
N ALA A 164 16.58 -26.15 -9.64
CA ALA A 164 15.58 -26.83 -8.81
C ALA A 164 14.14 -26.51 -9.25
N PHE A 165 13.94 -25.41 -9.98
CA PHE A 165 12.64 -25.00 -10.53
C PHE A 165 12.40 -25.48 -11.97
N GLY A 166 13.35 -26.23 -12.54
CA GLY A 166 13.26 -26.65 -13.95
C GLY A 166 13.48 -25.51 -14.96
N ILE A 167 13.96 -24.37 -14.49
CA ILE A 167 14.36 -23.23 -15.32
C ILE A 167 15.81 -23.46 -15.73
N SER A 168 16.04 -24.36 -16.67
CA SER A 168 17.36 -24.45 -17.32
C SER A 168 17.48 -23.27 -18.26
N SER A 169 18.39 -22.35 -17.95
CA SER A 169 18.83 -21.29 -18.84
C SER A 169 19.54 -21.87 -20.08
N GLY A 170 18.79 -22.45 -21.00
CA GLY A 170 19.44 -23.04 -22.15
C GLY A 170 18.62 -23.84 -23.18
N SER A 171 17.32 -23.94 -23.07
CA SER A 171 16.52 -24.50 -24.15
C SER A 171 15.58 -23.44 -24.72
N SER A 172 16.05 -22.77 -25.76
CA SER A 172 15.28 -21.97 -26.69
C SER A 172 14.37 -22.83 -27.56
N ASP A 173 13.49 -23.62 -26.99
CA ASP A 173 12.34 -24.18 -27.68
C ASP A 173 11.11 -23.35 -27.35
N GLU A 174 11.02 -22.20 -28.03
CA GLU A 174 9.89 -21.26 -27.95
C GLU A 174 8.54 -21.83 -28.39
N ASN A 175 8.48 -23.11 -28.73
CA ASN A 175 7.29 -23.78 -29.29
C ASN A 175 6.65 -24.84 -28.39
N ALA A 176 7.14 -25.12 -27.20
CA ALA A 176 6.66 -26.26 -26.40
C ALA A 176 5.72 -25.92 -25.24
N MET A 177 5.69 -24.67 -24.76
CA MET A 177 4.75 -24.23 -23.72
C MET A 177 4.03 -22.97 -24.19
N GLY A 178 2.71 -23.01 -24.30
CA GLY A 178 1.91 -21.81 -24.59
C GLY A 178 2.09 -20.75 -23.49
N GLU A 179 1.96 -19.45 -23.84
CA GLU A 179 2.06 -18.30 -22.94
C GLU A 179 1.32 -18.50 -21.60
N SER A 180 0.16 -19.13 -21.64
CA SER A 180 -0.67 -19.48 -20.48
C SER A 180 0.03 -20.38 -19.44
N THR A 181 0.97 -21.24 -19.89
CA THR A 181 1.67 -22.17 -19.00
C THR A 181 2.85 -21.50 -18.31
N ALA A 182 3.54 -20.60 -19.00
CA ALA A 182 4.62 -19.81 -18.46
C ALA A 182 4.12 -18.83 -17.37
N ASP A 183 3.02 -18.13 -17.65
CA ASP A 183 2.36 -17.22 -16.70
C ASP A 183 1.88 -17.95 -15.43
N MET A 184 1.34 -19.16 -15.61
CA MET A 184 0.88 -20.00 -14.49
C MET A 184 2.05 -20.48 -13.64
N MET A 185 3.19 -20.82 -14.26
CA MET A 185 4.40 -21.25 -13.56
C MET A 185 5.04 -20.08 -12.80
N GLU A 186 5.10 -18.89 -13.40
CA GLU A 186 5.56 -17.67 -12.75
C GLU A 186 4.67 -17.32 -11.54
N ALA A 187 3.36 -17.37 -11.70
CA ALA A 187 2.42 -17.13 -10.60
C ALA A 187 2.59 -18.16 -9.47
N MET A 188 2.76 -19.44 -9.81
CA MET A 188 2.97 -20.48 -8.82
C MET A 188 4.28 -20.28 -8.05
N MET A 189 5.36 -19.92 -8.72
CA MET A 189 6.65 -19.63 -8.09
C MET A 189 6.57 -18.42 -7.17
N LYS A 190 5.87 -17.38 -7.59
CA LYS A 190 5.71 -16.16 -6.80
C LYS A 190 5.13 -16.40 -5.41
N TYR A 191 4.18 -17.32 -5.30
CA TYR A 191 3.52 -17.65 -4.02
C TYR A 191 4.16 -18.84 -3.29
N MET A 192 5.19 -19.47 -3.86
CA MET A 192 5.87 -20.59 -3.24
C MET A 192 6.75 -20.11 -2.09
N PRO A 193 6.67 -20.70 -0.89
CA PRO A 193 7.58 -20.39 0.22
C PRO A 193 8.97 -20.97 -0.03
N ILE A 194 10.02 -20.36 0.55
CA ILE A 194 11.43 -20.84 0.44
C ILE A 194 11.54 -22.33 0.76
N ARG A 195 10.81 -22.83 1.76
CA ARG A 195 10.79 -24.27 2.07
C ARG A 195 10.29 -25.15 0.92
N GLY A 196 9.56 -24.58 -0.03
CA GLY A 196 9.10 -25.30 -1.24
C GLY A 196 10.26 -25.80 -2.10
N LEU A 197 11.44 -25.16 -2.02
CA LEU A 197 12.67 -25.62 -2.68
C LEU A 197 13.05 -27.06 -2.30
N LEU A 198 12.73 -27.48 -1.07
CA LEU A 198 12.98 -28.86 -0.60
C LEU A 198 12.14 -29.88 -1.35
N SER A 199 10.90 -29.52 -1.73
CA SER A 199 9.95 -30.44 -2.37
C SER A 199 10.11 -30.48 -3.90
N PHE A 200 10.44 -29.33 -4.50
CA PHE A 200 10.53 -29.17 -5.94
C PHE A 200 11.97 -29.35 -6.49
N GLY A 201 12.98 -29.25 -5.63
CA GLY A 201 14.39 -29.40 -6.00
C GLY A 201 14.87 -30.84 -6.25
N GLY A 202 13.97 -31.81 -6.38
CA GLY A 202 14.34 -33.20 -6.72
C GLY A 202 15.29 -33.88 -5.71
N GLY A 203 15.44 -33.32 -4.51
CA GLY A 203 16.40 -33.80 -3.50
C GLY A 203 17.78 -33.12 -3.58
N GLU A 204 17.98 -32.21 -4.51
CA GLU A 204 19.24 -31.47 -4.67
C GLU A 204 19.39 -30.34 -3.65
N VAL A 205 18.30 -29.87 -3.05
CA VAL A 205 18.32 -28.78 -2.07
C VAL A 205 18.03 -29.32 -0.67
N SER A 206 18.96 -29.14 0.24
CA SER A 206 18.85 -29.55 1.65
C SER A 206 18.21 -28.46 2.52
N ILE A 207 17.69 -28.85 3.69
CA ILE A 207 17.16 -27.88 4.69
C ILE A 207 18.27 -26.94 5.21
N ALA A 208 19.52 -27.41 5.24
CA ALA A 208 20.66 -26.60 5.65
C ALA A 208 20.91 -25.47 4.63
N GLU A 209 20.82 -25.75 3.34
CA GLU A 209 20.95 -24.78 2.26
C GLU A 209 19.81 -23.76 2.28
N CYS A 210 18.56 -24.19 2.53
CA CYS A 210 17.43 -23.28 2.69
C CYS A 210 17.64 -22.33 3.89
N LYS A 211 18.17 -22.82 5.01
CA LYS A 211 18.49 -21.97 6.17
C LYS A 211 19.63 -20.99 5.86
N ALA A 212 20.70 -21.45 5.19
CA ALA A 212 21.78 -20.58 4.76
C ALA A 212 21.32 -19.52 3.75
N LEU A 213 20.38 -19.85 2.87
CA LEU A 213 19.73 -18.87 1.99
C LEU A 213 18.95 -17.82 2.79
N VAL A 214 18.16 -18.26 3.77
CA VAL A 214 17.38 -17.35 4.64
C VAL A 214 18.32 -16.38 5.37
N GLU A 215 19.45 -16.85 5.92
CA GLU A 215 20.43 -15.98 6.58
C GLU A 215 21.00 -14.93 5.63
N LYS A 216 21.41 -15.33 4.42
CA LYS A 216 21.90 -14.39 3.40
C LYS A 216 20.86 -13.36 2.99
N LEU A 217 19.61 -13.80 2.78
CA LEU A 217 18.53 -12.91 2.43
C LEU A 217 18.20 -11.90 3.54
N ASN A 218 18.31 -12.29 4.81
CA ASN A 218 18.15 -11.36 5.93
C ASN A 218 19.28 -10.31 5.96
N VAL A 219 20.52 -10.67 5.64
CA VAL A 219 21.63 -9.70 5.49
C VAL A 219 21.34 -8.72 4.34
N LEU A 220 20.85 -9.19 3.20
CA LEU A 220 20.45 -8.30 2.09
C LEU A 220 19.31 -7.38 2.48
N LEU A 221 18.34 -7.89 3.23
CA LEU A 221 17.20 -7.12 3.75
C LEU A 221 17.67 -6.03 4.72
N GLU A 222 18.59 -6.32 5.62
CA GLU A 222 19.20 -5.33 6.53
C GLU A 222 19.92 -4.23 5.75
N ASN A 223 20.73 -4.61 4.75
CA ASN A 223 21.43 -3.65 3.89
C ASN A 223 20.47 -2.77 3.10
N ALA A 224 19.39 -3.33 2.54
CA ALA A 224 18.34 -2.57 1.85
C ALA A 224 17.64 -1.58 2.78
N ASN A 225 17.39 -1.98 4.04
CA ASN A 225 16.81 -1.11 5.06
C ASN A 225 17.75 0.00 5.53
N LEU A 226 19.08 -0.22 5.50
CA LEU A 226 20.09 0.80 5.84
C LEU A 226 20.28 1.82 4.71
N ASN A 227 20.32 1.38 3.46
CA ASN A 227 20.48 2.26 2.29
C ASN A 227 19.29 3.21 2.11
N ASN A 228 18.09 2.78 2.44
CA ASN A 228 16.89 3.64 2.48
C ASN A 228 16.93 4.68 3.63
N ARG A 229 17.97 4.74 4.45
CA ARG A 229 18.17 5.77 5.49
C ARG A 229 19.00 6.95 5.02
N SER A 230 19.64 6.83 3.87
CA SER A 230 20.64 7.81 3.36
C SER A 230 20.07 8.73 2.27
N GLU A 231 18.84 8.52 1.85
CA GLU A 231 18.06 9.36 0.93
C GLU A 231 16.93 10.08 1.71
#